data_5851b12b8cc69ee68f8ede50577c1fe9
#
_entry.id   5851b12b8cc69ee68f8ede50577c1fe9
#
_cell.length_a   1.000
_cell.length_b   1.000
_cell.length_c   1.000
_cell.angle_alpha   90.00
_cell.angle_beta   90.00
_cell.angle_gamma   90.00
#
_symmetry.space_group_name_H-M   'P 1'
#
loop_
_entity.id
_entity.type
_entity.pdbx_description
1 polymer ?
#
loop_
_entity_poly.entity_id
_entity_poly.type
_entity_poly.pdbx_seq_one_letter_code
_entity_poly.pdbx_strand_id
1 'polypeptide(L)'
;MVNFTEIFETRKNDSRWNTSYPLSPDDWNIYRVPEELSFSEEEELSFYIHIPFCKKLCSFCEYTRMLCPSVKLQDQYVDTLKHDIFTFMEKYPSIKLCGLDVGGGTPTALSDKSFENLMSLCSSTMSALTISDSFIPSIEATFETLTAQKVDLLTSAGFKRVSLGIQSTSSEVLSCNHRDSPDLEYMKKSISILHDKGVCIVNLDMMYGLKGQSIDSFRKDMQTLKYLQPEQVTIYELRTNMINEQVHMSKDELYDAYSFLYHSLLDLGYHARFGQNTFSTSSNDIGVSSYLRERMMNAGFYKGFGISAQSMSRNGISYNVGKLKTSFKDLLESKTFTEEYVYHLPPKELAAKYIAIGAYNGAFSLKRLSELLGCDAKTYYSGQLDFCLSRGYIEIFGDRVAVTPSGFKYYGALFSLFYST
;
A
#
# COMPACT_ATOMS: atom_id res chain seq x y z
N MET A 1 -9.27 -32.35 14.55
CA MET A 1 -10.03 -31.10 14.42
C MET A 1 -9.10 -29.95 14.77
N VAL A 2 -9.00 -28.92 13.94
CA VAL A 2 -8.16 -27.76 14.22
C VAL A 2 -8.75 -26.99 15.42
N ASN A 3 -7.92 -26.67 16.41
CA ASN A 3 -8.34 -25.89 17.58
C ASN A 3 -8.14 -24.37 17.34
N PHE A 4 -9.11 -23.75 16.69
CA PHE A 4 -9.04 -22.31 16.37
C PHE A 4 -8.95 -21.42 17.63
N THR A 5 -9.49 -21.87 18.77
CA THR A 5 -9.38 -21.15 20.04
C THR A 5 -7.92 -21.07 20.49
N GLU A 6 -7.21 -22.16 20.46
CA GLU A 6 -5.81 -22.23 20.86
C GLU A 6 -4.91 -21.39 19.93
N ILE A 7 -5.13 -21.52 18.61
CA ILE A 7 -4.40 -20.73 17.62
C ILE A 7 -4.64 -19.24 17.85
N PHE A 8 -5.88 -18.83 18.04
CA PHE A 8 -6.24 -17.43 18.27
C PHE A 8 -5.60 -16.90 19.57
N GLU A 9 -5.73 -17.63 20.68
CA GLU A 9 -5.15 -17.23 21.97
C GLU A 9 -3.63 -17.05 21.90
N THR A 10 -2.94 -17.91 21.14
CA THR A 10 -1.49 -17.80 20.91
C THR A 10 -1.13 -16.56 20.08
N ARG A 11 -1.94 -16.20 19.07
CA ARG A 11 -1.64 -15.14 18.11
C ARG A 11 -2.14 -13.76 18.53
N LYS A 12 -3.16 -13.68 19.39
CA LYS A 12 -3.87 -12.40 19.67
C LYS A 12 -3.00 -11.28 20.25
N ASN A 13 -1.89 -11.62 20.88
CA ASN A 13 -0.97 -10.64 21.46
C ASN A 13 0.31 -10.42 20.62
N ASP A 14 0.46 -11.12 19.52
CA ASP A 14 1.64 -11.05 18.66
C ASP A 14 1.35 -10.18 17.43
N SER A 15 1.96 -8.99 17.38
CA SER A 15 1.78 -8.02 16.29
C SER A 15 2.29 -8.50 14.92
N ARG A 16 3.11 -9.56 14.87
CA ARG A 16 3.58 -10.12 13.59
C ARG A 16 2.42 -10.50 12.67
N TRP A 17 1.29 -10.92 13.23
CA TRP A 17 0.11 -11.32 12.47
C TRP A 17 -0.63 -10.14 11.84
N ASN A 18 -0.37 -8.91 12.28
CA ASN A 18 -1.01 -7.70 11.75
C ASN A 18 -0.45 -7.24 10.39
N THR A 19 0.66 -7.80 9.91
CA THR A 19 1.48 -7.07 8.94
C THR A 19 1.52 -7.67 7.55
N SER A 20 1.69 -8.96 7.42
CA SER A 20 1.86 -9.56 6.11
C SER A 20 1.71 -11.07 6.11
N TYR A 21 1.51 -11.58 4.91
CA TYR A 21 1.60 -13.00 4.61
C TYR A 21 2.48 -13.16 3.35
N PRO A 22 3.45 -14.07 3.36
CA PRO A 22 3.89 -14.90 4.48
C PRO A 22 4.59 -14.05 5.56
N LEU A 23 4.79 -14.59 6.74
CA LEU A 23 5.53 -13.89 7.80
C LEU A 23 7.02 -13.75 7.45
N SER A 24 7.58 -14.75 6.75
CA SER A 24 8.90 -14.72 6.13
C SER A 24 8.82 -15.17 4.67
N PRO A 25 9.55 -14.53 3.73
CA PRO A 25 9.69 -15.07 2.37
C PRO A 25 10.20 -16.51 2.33
N ASP A 26 10.95 -16.92 3.34
CA ASP A 26 11.48 -18.29 3.48
C ASP A 26 10.38 -19.35 3.65
N ASP A 27 9.20 -18.97 4.15
CA ASP A 27 8.04 -19.85 4.26
C ASP A 27 7.57 -20.37 2.90
N TRP A 28 7.89 -19.64 1.82
CA TRP A 28 7.55 -19.99 0.45
C TRP A 28 8.70 -20.63 -0.36
N ASN A 29 9.86 -20.87 0.24
CA ASN A 29 11.00 -21.45 -0.48
C ASN A 29 10.68 -22.78 -1.19
N ILE A 30 9.73 -23.56 -0.66
CA ILE A 30 9.24 -24.79 -1.31
C ILE A 30 8.48 -24.54 -2.62
N TYR A 31 8.00 -23.32 -2.86
CA TYR A 31 7.28 -22.91 -4.07
C TYR A 31 8.16 -22.12 -5.04
N ARG A 32 9.43 -21.91 -4.69
CA ARG A 32 10.37 -21.13 -5.51
C ARG A 32 10.69 -21.86 -6.81
N VAL A 33 10.63 -21.11 -7.91
CA VAL A 33 10.94 -21.61 -9.25
C VAL A 33 11.89 -20.65 -9.98
N PRO A 34 12.67 -21.14 -10.97
CA PRO A 34 13.57 -20.30 -11.76
C PRO A 34 12.86 -19.59 -12.94
N GLU A 35 11.57 -19.76 -13.09
CA GLU A 35 10.78 -19.24 -14.18
C GLU A 35 10.18 -17.87 -13.83
N GLU A 36 9.94 -17.02 -14.84
CA GLU A 36 9.23 -15.75 -14.67
C GLU A 36 7.75 -15.99 -14.41
N LEU A 37 7.06 -15.00 -13.80
CA LEU A 37 5.62 -14.99 -13.75
C LEU A 37 5.03 -14.84 -15.15
N SER A 38 3.97 -15.60 -15.42
CA SER A 38 3.19 -15.48 -16.64
C SER A 38 1.91 -14.72 -16.41
N PHE A 39 1.52 -13.91 -17.39
CA PHE A 39 0.25 -13.19 -17.45
C PHE A 39 -0.50 -13.62 -18.73
N SER A 40 -1.82 -13.46 -18.74
CA SER A 40 -2.60 -13.68 -19.96
C SER A 40 -2.45 -12.48 -20.90
N GLU A 41 -2.55 -12.68 -22.21
CA GLU A 41 -2.39 -11.61 -23.20
C GLU A 41 -3.42 -10.48 -23.04
N GLU A 42 -4.66 -10.82 -22.63
CA GLU A 42 -5.78 -9.88 -22.44
C GLU A 42 -6.05 -9.64 -20.94
N GLU A 43 -5.02 -9.70 -20.08
CA GLU A 43 -5.22 -9.59 -18.65
C GLU A 43 -5.49 -8.14 -18.23
N GLU A 44 -6.44 -7.96 -17.32
CA GLU A 44 -6.60 -6.71 -16.58
C GLU A 44 -5.52 -6.65 -15.51
N LEU A 45 -4.56 -5.71 -15.66
CA LEU A 45 -3.43 -5.55 -14.76
C LEU A 45 -3.34 -4.14 -14.18
N SER A 46 -2.80 -4.06 -12.97
CA SER A 46 -2.31 -2.80 -12.42
C SER A 46 -0.79 -2.77 -12.41
N PHE A 47 -0.20 -1.59 -12.63
CA PHE A 47 1.24 -1.38 -12.55
C PHE A 47 1.61 -0.65 -11.26
N TYR A 48 2.73 -1.06 -10.68
CA TYR A 48 3.39 -0.36 -9.58
C TYR A 48 4.83 -0.04 -9.95
N ILE A 49 5.21 1.23 -9.88
CA ILE A 49 6.58 1.67 -10.16
C ILE A 49 7.22 2.07 -8.82
N HIS A 50 8.25 1.37 -8.41
CA HIS A 50 8.99 1.64 -7.19
C HIS A 50 10.13 2.62 -7.43
N ILE A 51 10.14 3.74 -6.72
CA ILE A 51 11.23 4.72 -6.70
C ILE A 51 11.84 4.71 -5.29
N PRO A 52 13.02 4.11 -5.07
CA PRO A 52 13.55 3.90 -3.72
C PRO A 52 14.19 5.14 -3.09
N PHE A 53 14.14 6.31 -3.73
CA PHE A 53 14.90 7.50 -3.34
C PHE A 53 14.13 8.41 -2.39
N CYS A 54 14.81 8.86 -1.32
CA CYS A 54 14.28 9.81 -0.33
C CYS A 54 15.31 10.90 -0.04
N LYS A 55 14.86 12.11 0.31
CA LYS A 55 15.74 13.17 0.83
C LYS A 55 16.20 12.86 2.27
N LYS A 56 15.35 12.23 3.07
CA LYS A 56 15.60 11.80 4.46
C LYS A 56 15.06 10.38 4.67
N LEU A 57 15.67 9.64 5.59
CA LEU A 57 15.22 8.29 5.98
C LEU A 57 14.50 8.37 7.32
N CYS A 58 13.19 8.17 7.32
CA CYS A 58 12.38 8.15 8.54
C CYS A 58 12.61 6.85 9.33
N SER A 59 12.61 6.90 10.67
CA SER A 59 12.83 5.73 11.52
C SER A 59 11.77 4.65 11.35
N PHE A 60 10.52 5.05 11.16
CA PHE A 60 9.34 4.18 11.08
C PHE A 60 9.14 3.51 9.72
N CYS A 61 9.93 3.82 8.70
CA CYS A 61 9.65 3.34 7.34
C CYS A 61 10.18 1.93 7.10
N GLU A 62 9.31 1.03 6.71
CA GLU A 62 9.59 -0.38 6.43
C GLU A 62 9.91 -0.67 4.95
N TYR A 63 9.70 0.30 4.07
CA TYR A 63 9.89 0.11 2.63
C TYR A 63 11.36 0.09 2.23
N THR A 64 11.66 -0.54 1.09
CA THR A 64 12.97 -0.49 0.45
C THR A 64 13.25 0.93 0.00
N ARG A 65 14.20 1.60 0.66
CA ARG A 65 14.53 3.00 0.43
C ARG A 65 16.00 3.31 0.65
N MET A 66 16.46 4.38 0.03
CA MET A 66 17.81 4.92 0.19
C MET A 66 17.81 6.44 0.02
N LEU A 67 18.87 7.09 0.48
CA LEU A 67 19.08 8.51 0.17
C LEU A 67 19.26 8.71 -1.33
N CYS A 68 18.79 9.86 -1.84
CA CYS A 68 18.93 10.21 -3.24
C CYS A 68 20.40 10.11 -3.69
N PRO A 69 20.70 9.29 -4.69
CA PRO A 69 22.04 9.21 -5.28
C PRO A 69 22.30 10.40 -6.21
N SER A 70 23.47 10.42 -6.88
CA SER A 70 23.75 11.41 -7.90
C SER A 70 22.70 11.40 -9.03
N VAL A 71 22.48 12.56 -9.67
CA VAL A 71 21.52 12.70 -10.78
C VAL A 71 21.78 11.67 -11.88
N LYS A 72 23.04 11.39 -12.19
CA LYS A 72 23.42 10.35 -13.17
C LYS A 72 22.85 8.97 -12.82
N LEU A 73 22.90 8.58 -11.54
CA LEU A 73 22.36 7.29 -11.09
C LEU A 73 20.82 7.29 -11.03
N GLN A 74 20.20 8.45 -10.76
CA GLN A 74 18.76 8.61 -10.87
C GLN A 74 18.27 8.44 -12.31
N ASP A 75 18.95 9.08 -13.26
CA ASP A 75 18.62 8.94 -14.69
C ASP A 75 18.81 7.50 -15.15
N GLN A 76 19.91 6.85 -14.78
CA GLN A 76 20.15 5.46 -15.10
C GLN A 76 19.05 4.54 -14.52
N TYR A 77 18.58 4.81 -13.31
CA TYR A 77 17.47 4.07 -12.70
C TYR A 77 16.18 4.21 -13.51
N VAL A 78 15.85 5.42 -13.95
CA VAL A 78 14.65 5.67 -14.78
C VAL A 78 14.78 5.03 -16.16
N ASP A 79 15.99 5.04 -16.76
CA ASP A 79 16.26 4.37 -18.04
C ASP A 79 16.11 2.84 -17.92
N THR A 80 16.54 2.25 -16.80
CA THR A 80 16.33 0.83 -16.52
C THR A 80 14.84 0.50 -16.35
N LEU A 81 14.08 1.33 -15.61
CA LEU A 81 12.63 1.20 -15.51
C LEU A 81 11.96 1.25 -16.89
N LYS A 82 12.37 2.18 -17.73
CA LYS A 82 11.85 2.33 -19.09
C LYS A 82 12.09 1.06 -19.91
N HIS A 83 13.32 0.50 -19.84
CA HIS A 83 13.63 -0.76 -20.50
C HIS A 83 12.71 -1.89 -20.02
N ASP A 84 12.59 -2.08 -18.71
CA ASP A 84 11.80 -3.17 -18.15
C ASP A 84 10.29 -3.04 -18.45
N ILE A 85 9.74 -1.83 -18.39
CA ILE A 85 8.33 -1.58 -18.69
C ILE A 85 8.04 -1.86 -20.17
N PHE A 86 8.85 -1.36 -21.10
CA PHE A 86 8.61 -1.56 -22.52
C PHE A 86 8.85 -3.01 -22.94
N THR A 87 9.86 -3.70 -22.41
CA THR A 87 10.05 -5.14 -22.61
C THR A 87 8.84 -5.94 -22.16
N PHE A 88 8.25 -5.59 -21.00
CA PHE A 88 7.02 -6.23 -20.52
C PHE A 88 5.83 -5.95 -21.44
N MET A 89 5.65 -4.72 -21.89
CA MET A 89 4.55 -4.33 -22.79
C MET A 89 4.69 -4.95 -24.17
N GLU A 90 5.90 -5.12 -24.69
CA GLU A 90 6.15 -5.86 -25.94
C GLU A 90 5.76 -7.34 -25.83
N LYS A 91 5.99 -7.94 -24.66
CA LYS A 91 5.60 -9.34 -24.38
C LYS A 91 4.09 -9.51 -24.20
N TYR A 92 3.38 -8.47 -23.68
CA TYR A 92 1.96 -8.49 -23.38
C TYR A 92 1.24 -7.24 -23.94
N PRO A 93 1.13 -7.09 -25.28
CA PRO A 93 0.67 -5.86 -25.91
C PRO A 93 -0.84 -5.59 -25.75
N SER A 94 -1.63 -6.58 -25.41
CA SER A 94 -3.10 -6.50 -25.31
C SER A 94 -3.62 -6.39 -23.88
N ILE A 95 -2.76 -6.22 -22.89
CA ILE A 95 -3.20 -6.03 -21.50
C ILE A 95 -4.00 -4.74 -21.36
N LYS A 96 -4.97 -4.76 -20.43
CA LYS A 96 -5.74 -3.58 -20.03
C LYS A 96 -5.25 -3.05 -18.69
N LEU A 97 -4.81 -1.79 -18.66
CA LEU A 97 -4.27 -1.14 -17.46
C LEU A 97 -5.41 -0.65 -16.56
N CYS A 98 -5.54 -1.23 -15.36
CA CYS A 98 -6.58 -0.92 -14.38
C CYS A 98 -6.13 0.01 -13.26
N GLY A 99 -4.83 0.14 -13.04
CA GLY A 99 -4.24 1.02 -12.03
C GLY A 99 -2.77 1.29 -12.33
N LEU A 100 -2.30 2.47 -11.95
CA LEU A 100 -0.88 2.85 -11.97
C LEU A 100 -0.57 3.64 -10.71
N ASP A 101 0.30 3.07 -9.86
CA ASP A 101 0.84 3.78 -8.71
C ASP A 101 2.36 3.92 -8.84
N VAL A 102 2.86 5.12 -8.58
CA VAL A 102 4.29 5.42 -8.48
C VAL A 102 4.61 5.77 -7.03
N GLY A 103 5.38 4.92 -6.36
CA GLY A 103 5.61 5.06 -4.91
C GLY A 103 6.92 4.45 -4.45
N GLY A 104 7.00 4.19 -3.13
CA GLY A 104 8.11 3.48 -2.48
C GLY A 104 8.91 4.30 -1.50
N GLY A 105 9.91 5.04 -1.95
CA GLY A 105 10.59 6.08 -1.18
C GLY A 105 9.80 7.39 -1.28
N THR A 106 10.25 8.27 -2.17
CA THR A 106 9.56 9.53 -2.49
C THR A 106 9.83 9.87 -3.95
N PRO A 107 8.95 9.53 -4.90
CA PRO A 107 9.18 9.78 -6.32
C PRO A 107 9.54 11.23 -6.64
N THR A 108 8.89 12.17 -5.95
CA THR A 108 9.16 13.61 -6.10
C THR A 108 10.51 14.07 -5.50
N ALA A 109 11.26 13.20 -4.84
CA ALA A 109 12.62 13.49 -4.39
C ALA A 109 13.66 13.41 -5.51
N LEU A 110 13.33 12.83 -6.65
CA LEU A 110 14.16 12.84 -7.86
C LEU A 110 14.52 14.28 -8.26
N SER A 111 15.66 14.46 -8.93
CA SER A 111 15.99 15.72 -9.59
C SER A 111 14.91 16.10 -10.61
N ASP A 112 14.78 17.38 -10.93
CA ASP A 112 13.74 17.83 -11.88
C ASP A 112 13.86 17.11 -13.22
N LYS A 113 15.09 16.89 -13.72
CA LYS A 113 15.35 16.15 -14.96
C LYS A 113 14.95 14.70 -14.88
N SER A 114 15.36 13.99 -13.82
CA SER A 114 15.02 12.56 -13.64
C SER A 114 13.52 12.38 -13.39
N PHE A 115 12.87 13.35 -12.72
CA PHE A 115 11.43 13.35 -12.53
C PHE A 115 10.67 13.60 -13.85
N GLU A 116 11.14 14.52 -14.69
CA GLU A 116 10.61 14.74 -16.05
C GLU A 116 10.68 13.46 -16.90
N ASN A 117 11.83 12.76 -16.86
CA ASN A 117 12.00 11.47 -17.54
C ASN A 117 11.01 10.42 -17.02
N LEU A 118 10.80 10.34 -15.70
CA LEU A 118 9.83 9.43 -15.08
C LEU A 118 8.40 9.76 -15.51
N MET A 119 8.00 11.04 -15.52
CA MET A 119 6.67 11.46 -15.96
C MET A 119 6.44 11.18 -17.45
N SER A 120 7.44 11.39 -18.29
CA SER A 120 7.40 11.02 -19.71
C SER A 120 7.23 9.50 -19.90
N LEU A 121 7.93 8.69 -19.11
CA LEU A 121 7.78 7.23 -19.11
C LEU A 121 6.35 6.82 -18.74
N CYS A 122 5.80 7.36 -17.64
CA CYS A 122 4.44 7.06 -17.20
C CYS A 122 3.39 7.45 -18.28
N SER A 123 3.52 8.65 -18.85
CA SER A 123 2.62 9.12 -19.92
C SER A 123 2.68 8.22 -21.15
N SER A 124 3.88 7.82 -21.58
CA SER A 124 4.08 6.89 -22.71
C SER A 124 3.46 5.53 -22.43
N THR A 125 3.63 5.01 -21.21
CA THR A 125 3.05 3.73 -20.78
C THR A 125 1.52 3.76 -20.83
N MET A 126 0.90 4.82 -20.28
CA MET A 126 -0.55 4.99 -20.29
C MET A 126 -1.11 5.19 -21.70
N SER A 127 -0.37 5.85 -22.57
CA SER A 127 -0.81 6.11 -23.97
C SER A 127 -0.71 4.88 -24.86
N ALA A 128 0.14 3.91 -24.51
CA ALA A 128 0.38 2.71 -25.32
C ALA A 128 -0.55 1.53 -24.96
N LEU A 129 -1.28 1.60 -23.86
CA LEU A 129 -2.15 0.53 -23.37
C LEU A 129 -3.61 0.93 -23.38
N THR A 130 -4.50 -0.05 -23.48
CA THR A 130 -5.93 0.14 -23.20
C THR A 130 -6.12 0.41 -21.70
N ILE A 131 -6.91 1.41 -21.36
CA ILE A 131 -7.14 1.85 -19.98
C ILE A 131 -8.57 1.51 -19.55
N SER A 132 -8.76 1.06 -18.31
CA SER A 132 -10.09 0.81 -17.74
C SER A 132 -10.81 2.12 -17.39
N ASP A 133 -12.15 2.09 -17.38
CA ASP A 133 -12.99 3.27 -17.07
C ASP A 133 -12.77 3.81 -15.64
N SER A 134 -12.37 2.94 -14.71
CA SER A 134 -12.10 3.30 -13.31
C SER A 134 -10.65 3.70 -13.02
N PHE A 135 -9.83 3.82 -14.06
CA PHE A 135 -8.41 4.11 -13.93
C PHE A 135 -8.15 5.54 -13.45
N ILE A 136 -7.42 5.66 -12.35
CA ILE A 136 -6.94 6.94 -11.80
C ILE A 136 -5.46 6.74 -11.42
N PRO A 137 -4.51 7.27 -12.21
CA PRO A 137 -3.08 7.14 -11.89
C PRO A 137 -2.73 7.96 -10.66
N SER A 138 -1.92 7.37 -9.79
CA SER A 138 -1.57 7.93 -8.49
C SER A 138 -0.06 7.98 -8.29
N ILE A 139 0.41 9.01 -7.59
CA ILE A 139 1.82 9.18 -7.23
C ILE A 139 1.96 9.57 -5.75
N GLU A 140 2.97 8.99 -5.09
CA GLU A 140 3.35 9.37 -3.74
C GLU A 140 4.33 10.55 -3.75
N ALA A 141 4.17 11.44 -2.78
CA ALA A 141 4.99 12.64 -2.63
C ALA A 141 5.15 13.05 -1.15
N THR A 142 5.98 14.04 -0.91
CA THR A 142 5.98 14.83 0.33
C THR A 142 5.88 16.31 0.00
N PHE A 143 5.38 17.12 0.92
CA PHE A 143 5.25 18.56 0.70
C PHE A 143 6.61 19.22 0.37
N GLU A 144 7.70 18.78 1.00
CA GLU A 144 9.03 19.37 0.81
C GLU A 144 9.65 19.06 -0.56
N THR A 145 9.15 18.03 -1.25
CA THR A 145 9.68 17.61 -2.55
C THR A 145 8.77 17.97 -3.72
N LEU A 146 7.53 18.40 -3.42
CA LEU A 146 6.52 18.75 -4.42
C LEU A 146 6.64 20.22 -4.82
N THR A 147 7.48 20.50 -5.81
CA THR A 147 7.63 21.84 -6.38
C THR A 147 6.54 22.14 -7.42
N ALA A 148 6.29 23.42 -7.72
CA ALA A 148 5.32 23.81 -8.75
C ALA A 148 5.65 23.18 -10.12
N GLN A 149 6.93 23.13 -10.50
CA GLN A 149 7.37 22.47 -11.73
C GLN A 149 7.01 20.98 -11.74
N LYS A 150 7.18 20.28 -10.61
CA LYS A 150 6.83 18.86 -10.51
C LYS A 150 5.32 18.64 -10.55
N VAL A 151 4.53 19.58 -10.00
CA VAL A 151 3.07 19.54 -10.15
C VAL A 151 2.68 19.70 -11.62
N ASP A 152 3.28 20.63 -12.36
CA ASP A 152 3.04 20.79 -13.80
C ASP A 152 3.40 19.50 -14.58
N LEU A 153 4.53 18.87 -14.28
CA LEU A 153 4.98 17.65 -14.93
C LEU A 153 4.03 16.46 -14.65
N LEU A 154 3.64 16.23 -13.38
CA LEU A 154 2.75 15.11 -13.05
C LEU A 154 1.34 15.27 -13.62
N THR A 155 0.80 16.50 -13.62
CA THR A 155 -0.52 16.77 -14.19
C THR A 155 -0.52 16.67 -15.70
N SER A 156 0.54 17.15 -16.38
CA SER A 156 0.75 16.97 -17.82
C SER A 156 0.91 15.49 -18.20
N ALA A 157 1.50 14.67 -17.34
CA ALA A 157 1.57 13.23 -17.53
C ALA A 157 0.25 12.50 -17.26
N GLY A 158 -0.80 13.20 -16.80
CA GLY A 158 -2.14 12.64 -16.59
C GLY A 158 -2.45 12.15 -15.18
N PHE A 159 -1.57 12.37 -14.20
CA PHE A 159 -1.85 11.99 -12.80
C PHE A 159 -3.01 12.80 -12.22
N LYS A 160 -3.95 12.10 -11.57
CA LYS A 160 -5.17 12.69 -10.99
C LYS A 160 -5.26 12.50 -9.48
N ARG A 161 -4.43 11.66 -8.90
CA ARG A 161 -4.33 11.41 -7.45
C ARG A 161 -2.90 11.61 -6.98
N VAL A 162 -2.73 12.35 -5.87
CA VAL A 162 -1.45 12.53 -5.19
C VAL A 162 -1.60 12.12 -3.73
N SER A 163 -0.74 11.21 -3.25
CA SER A 163 -0.68 10.82 -1.83
C SER A 163 0.48 11.53 -1.16
N LEU A 164 0.18 12.32 -0.14
CA LEU A 164 1.16 13.13 0.59
C LEU A 164 1.39 12.55 1.99
N GLY A 165 2.57 12.01 2.22
CA GLY A 165 2.95 11.51 3.53
C GLY A 165 3.20 12.64 4.52
N ILE A 166 2.34 12.81 5.52
CA ILE A 166 2.55 13.77 6.63
C ILE A 166 2.81 13.07 7.97
N GLN A 167 2.24 11.89 8.18
CA GLN A 167 2.31 11.00 9.33
C GLN A 167 1.73 11.59 10.62
N SER A 168 2.06 12.81 10.98
CA SER A 168 1.51 13.64 12.05
C SER A 168 1.73 15.13 11.70
N THR A 169 1.01 16.02 12.36
CA THR A 169 1.19 17.47 12.27
C THR A 169 1.78 18.06 13.54
N SER A 170 2.05 17.22 14.54
CA SER A 170 2.79 17.61 15.75
C SER A 170 4.29 17.63 15.46
N SER A 171 4.91 18.80 15.56
CA SER A 171 6.35 18.95 15.38
C SER A 171 7.18 18.12 16.37
N GLU A 172 6.66 17.93 17.59
CA GLU A 172 7.28 17.10 18.62
C GLU A 172 7.29 15.63 18.22
N VAL A 173 6.14 15.10 17.74
CA VAL A 173 6.04 13.73 17.25
C VAL A 173 6.97 13.53 16.06
N LEU A 174 6.93 14.42 15.07
CA LEU A 174 7.74 14.30 13.87
C LEU A 174 9.24 14.36 14.18
N SER A 175 9.66 15.27 15.06
CA SER A 175 11.05 15.36 15.51
C SER A 175 11.54 14.08 16.18
N CYS A 176 10.71 13.45 17.04
CA CYS A 176 11.03 12.16 17.68
C CYS A 176 11.20 11.01 16.67
N ASN A 177 10.64 11.16 15.46
CA ASN A 177 10.63 10.15 14.40
C ASN A 177 11.49 10.56 13.18
N HIS A 178 12.44 11.49 13.38
CA HIS A 178 13.41 11.94 12.38
C HIS A 178 12.74 12.52 11.12
N ARG A 179 11.64 13.25 11.31
CA ARG A 179 10.91 13.92 10.24
C ARG A 179 10.67 15.38 10.59
N ASP A 180 10.55 16.21 9.55
CA ASP A 180 10.20 17.62 9.70
C ASP A 180 8.69 17.81 9.47
N SER A 181 8.15 18.87 10.05
CA SER A 181 6.80 19.34 9.79
C SER A 181 6.87 20.55 8.85
N PRO A 182 6.24 20.51 7.69
CA PRO A 182 6.06 21.70 6.88
C PRO A 182 5.09 22.68 7.57
N ASP A 183 5.22 23.94 7.21
CA ASP A 183 4.28 24.98 7.64
C ASP A 183 2.86 24.70 7.13
N LEU A 184 1.85 24.98 7.98
CA LEU A 184 0.46 24.67 7.67
C LEU A 184 -0.08 25.44 6.45
N GLU A 185 0.30 26.72 6.32
CA GLU A 185 -0.09 27.55 5.19
C GLU A 185 0.57 27.06 3.90
N TYR A 186 1.83 26.58 4.00
CA TYR A 186 2.52 25.95 2.88
C TYR A 186 1.79 24.67 2.43
N MET A 187 1.36 23.83 3.37
CA MET A 187 0.56 22.63 3.04
C MET A 187 -0.74 23.00 2.32
N LYS A 188 -1.50 23.98 2.86
CA LYS A 188 -2.76 24.43 2.26
C LYS A 188 -2.57 24.97 0.86
N LYS A 189 -1.54 25.80 0.67
CA LYS A 189 -1.19 26.34 -0.64
C LYS A 189 -0.78 25.25 -1.62
N SER A 190 -0.03 24.24 -1.17
CA SER A 190 0.39 23.12 -2.03
C SER A 190 -0.81 22.29 -2.50
N ILE A 191 -1.78 22.03 -1.62
CA ILE A 191 -3.03 21.35 -1.98
C ILE A 191 -3.84 22.19 -2.98
N SER A 192 -3.97 23.51 -2.76
CA SER A 192 -4.63 24.41 -3.71
C SER A 192 -3.98 24.36 -5.10
N ILE A 193 -2.64 24.40 -5.16
CA ILE A 193 -1.91 24.30 -6.43
C ILE A 193 -2.20 22.98 -7.14
N LEU A 194 -2.25 21.86 -6.41
CA LEU A 194 -2.61 20.56 -6.98
C LEU A 194 -4.01 20.59 -7.62
N HIS A 195 -5.01 21.12 -6.92
CA HIS A 195 -6.38 21.26 -7.43
C HIS A 195 -6.45 22.20 -8.64
N ASP A 196 -5.80 23.37 -8.58
CA ASP A 196 -5.77 24.35 -9.66
C ASP A 196 -5.15 23.78 -10.96
N LYS A 197 -4.25 22.81 -10.82
CA LYS A 197 -3.61 22.08 -11.93
C LYS A 197 -4.36 20.82 -12.36
N GLY A 198 -5.50 20.49 -11.73
CA GLY A 198 -6.39 19.42 -12.14
C GLY A 198 -6.12 18.05 -11.49
N VAL A 199 -5.41 18.02 -10.36
CA VAL A 199 -5.42 16.85 -9.46
C VAL A 199 -6.78 16.80 -8.77
N CYS A 200 -7.48 15.69 -8.91
CA CYS A 200 -8.86 15.56 -8.40
C CYS A 200 -8.89 15.00 -6.97
N ILE A 201 -7.84 14.28 -6.57
CA ILE A 201 -7.78 13.57 -5.28
C ILE A 201 -6.42 13.83 -4.64
N VAL A 202 -6.44 14.49 -3.51
CA VAL A 202 -5.31 14.58 -2.58
C VAL A 202 -5.58 13.65 -1.41
N ASN A 203 -4.69 12.70 -1.17
CA ASN A 203 -4.71 11.84 0.02
C ASN A 203 -3.61 12.29 0.99
N LEU A 204 -3.92 12.34 2.27
CA LEU A 204 -2.94 12.57 3.33
C LEU A 204 -2.71 11.27 4.11
N ASP A 205 -1.46 10.80 4.14
CA ASP A 205 -1.06 9.63 4.90
C ASP A 205 -0.66 10.03 6.32
N MET A 206 -1.39 9.50 7.29
CA MET A 206 -1.19 9.67 8.73
C MET A 206 -0.75 8.36 9.37
N MET A 207 -0.15 8.43 10.55
CA MET A 207 0.23 7.24 11.31
C MET A 207 -0.19 7.34 12.77
N TYR A 208 -0.45 6.18 13.40
CA TYR A 208 -0.61 6.05 14.85
C TYR A 208 0.33 4.96 15.38
N GLY A 209 0.66 5.07 16.66
CA GLY A 209 1.69 4.24 17.31
C GLY A 209 3.10 4.81 17.24
N LEU A 210 3.30 6.00 16.67
CA LEU A 210 4.61 6.67 16.60
C LEU A 210 5.09 7.11 17.99
N LYS A 211 6.40 7.18 18.17
CA LYS A 211 7.02 7.71 19.38
C LYS A 211 6.55 9.14 19.66
N GLY A 212 6.14 9.41 20.89
CA GLY A 212 5.71 10.73 21.35
C GLY A 212 4.26 11.09 21.04
N GLN A 213 3.48 10.23 20.39
CA GLN A 213 2.06 10.48 20.17
C GLN A 213 1.23 10.40 21.46
N SER A 214 0.21 11.21 21.52
CA SER A 214 -0.78 11.29 22.60
C SER A 214 -2.14 11.68 22.03
N ILE A 215 -3.18 11.60 22.84
CA ILE A 215 -4.53 12.06 22.44
C ILE A 215 -4.50 13.53 22.00
N ASP A 216 -3.68 14.38 22.61
CA ASP A 216 -3.59 15.79 22.24
C ASP A 216 -2.88 15.99 20.89
N SER A 217 -1.87 15.16 20.56
CA SER A 217 -1.27 15.17 19.22
C SER A 217 -2.28 14.74 18.16
N PHE A 218 -3.11 13.73 18.43
CA PHE A 218 -4.19 13.33 17.51
C PHE A 218 -5.25 14.42 17.34
N ARG A 219 -5.59 15.16 18.40
CA ARG A 219 -6.51 16.31 18.29
C ARG A 219 -5.95 17.40 17.38
N LYS A 220 -4.64 17.71 17.49
CA LYS A 220 -3.95 18.65 16.59
C LYS A 220 -4.00 18.15 15.14
N ASP A 221 -3.73 16.86 14.93
CA ASP A 221 -3.79 16.24 13.62
C ASP A 221 -5.19 16.41 12.99
N MET A 222 -6.27 16.16 13.76
CA MET A 222 -7.64 16.32 13.28
C MET A 222 -8.00 17.80 12.99
N GLN A 223 -7.51 18.74 13.79
CA GLN A 223 -7.68 20.17 13.51
C GLN A 223 -7.00 20.58 12.20
N THR A 224 -5.80 20.06 11.95
CA THR A 224 -5.08 20.30 10.71
C THR A 224 -5.82 19.69 9.51
N LEU A 225 -6.31 18.44 9.60
CA LEU A 225 -7.11 17.84 8.53
C LEU A 225 -8.38 18.63 8.23
N LYS A 226 -9.07 19.14 9.28
CA LYS A 226 -10.24 20.03 9.13
C LYS A 226 -9.89 21.31 8.34
N TYR A 227 -8.69 21.85 8.52
CA TYR A 227 -8.24 23.03 7.80
C TYR A 227 -7.80 22.70 6.36
N LEU A 228 -7.05 21.61 6.16
CA LEU A 228 -6.51 21.21 4.87
C LEU A 228 -7.59 20.69 3.92
N GLN A 229 -8.56 19.94 4.44
CA GLN A 229 -9.70 19.34 3.72
C GLN A 229 -9.26 18.50 2.50
N PRO A 230 -8.39 17.47 2.67
CA PRO A 230 -8.09 16.55 1.58
C PRO A 230 -9.30 15.68 1.24
N GLU A 231 -9.37 15.16 0.01
CA GLU A 231 -10.44 14.24 -0.42
C GLU A 231 -10.33 12.88 0.25
N GLN A 232 -9.10 12.45 0.55
CA GLN A 232 -8.84 11.16 1.20
C GLN A 232 -7.86 11.31 2.35
N VAL A 233 -7.99 10.43 3.34
CA VAL A 233 -7.06 10.28 4.46
C VAL A 233 -6.78 8.81 4.65
N THR A 234 -5.52 8.44 4.82
CA THR A 234 -5.11 7.09 5.23
C THR A 234 -4.46 7.16 6.60
N ILE A 235 -4.85 6.28 7.53
CA ILE A 235 -4.23 6.14 8.84
C ILE A 235 -3.55 4.78 8.96
N TYR A 236 -2.24 4.75 9.16
CA TYR A 236 -1.44 3.53 9.27
C TYR A 236 -1.04 3.25 10.71
N GLU A 237 -1.21 2.00 11.16
CA GLU A 237 -0.58 1.51 12.39
C GLU A 237 0.93 1.37 12.18
N LEU A 238 1.74 1.83 13.13
CA LEU A 238 3.19 1.58 13.12
C LEU A 238 3.46 0.08 13.30
N ARG A 239 4.16 -0.51 12.34
CA ARG A 239 4.52 -1.94 12.34
C ARG A 239 5.96 -2.14 12.82
N THR A 240 6.13 -2.35 14.11
CA THR A 240 7.45 -2.43 14.75
C THR A 240 8.22 -3.71 14.43
N ASN A 241 7.54 -4.79 14.04
CA ASN A 241 8.18 -6.05 13.67
C ASN A 241 8.87 -6.04 12.29
N MET A 242 8.58 -5.04 11.46
CA MET A 242 9.20 -4.88 10.13
C MET A 242 10.42 -3.94 10.16
N ILE A 243 10.62 -3.22 11.26
CA ILE A 243 11.69 -2.24 11.48
C ILE A 243 12.32 -2.48 12.86
N ASN A 244 13.54 -1.96 13.05
CA ASN A 244 14.19 -2.01 14.36
C ASN A 244 13.73 -0.83 15.25
N GLU A 245 12.44 -0.80 15.55
CA GLU A 245 11.80 0.24 16.36
C GLU A 245 11.08 -0.42 17.56
N GLN A 246 10.99 0.32 18.67
CA GLN A 246 10.30 -0.16 19.86
C GLN A 246 8.79 0.05 19.75
N VAL A 247 8.03 -0.81 20.41
CA VAL A 247 6.60 -0.60 20.61
C VAL A 247 6.40 0.56 21.58
N HIS A 248 5.67 1.59 21.16
CA HIS A 248 5.42 2.79 21.95
C HIS A 248 4.03 2.84 22.58
N MET A 249 3.10 2.04 22.05
CA MET A 249 1.72 1.92 22.52
C MET A 249 1.38 0.45 22.70
N SER A 250 0.69 0.12 23.78
CA SER A 250 0.09 -1.20 23.98
C SER A 250 -1.02 -1.45 22.94
N LYS A 251 -1.46 -2.70 22.82
CA LYS A 251 -2.56 -3.04 21.91
C LYS A 251 -3.86 -2.31 22.25
N ASP A 252 -4.14 -2.06 23.52
CA ASP A 252 -5.31 -1.30 23.96
C ASP A 252 -5.19 0.16 23.55
N GLU A 253 -4.03 0.77 23.76
CA GLU A 253 -3.76 2.15 23.34
C GLU A 253 -3.81 2.32 21.82
N LEU A 254 -3.32 1.36 21.04
CA LEU A 254 -3.43 1.37 19.56
C LEU A 254 -4.89 1.27 19.12
N TYR A 255 -5.70 0.43 19.77
CA TYR A 255 -7.14 0.33 19.50
C TYR A 255 -7.88 1.64 19.85
N ASP A 256 -7.58 2.24 20.99
CA ASP A 256 -8.16 3.50 21.43
C ASP A 256 -7.76 4.66 20.50
N ALA A 257 -6.48 4.70 20.07
CA ALA A 257 -5.99 5.67 19.10
C ALA A 257 -6.73 5.55 17.75
N TYR A 258 -6.83 4.32 17.21
CA TYR A 258 -7.59 4.08 15.98
C TYR A 258 -9.07 4.49 16.14
N SER A 259 -9.71 4.08 17.23
CA SER A 259 -11.11 4.41 17.50
C SER A 259 -11.34 5.92 17.56
N PHE A 260 -10.46 6.65 18.25
CA PHE A 260 -10.49 8.11 18.30
C PHE A 260 -10.35 8.74 16.91
N LEU A 261 -9.35 8.32 16.14
CA LEU A 261 -9.11 8.83 14.79
C LEU A 261 -10.27 8.50 13.85
N TYR A 262 -10.80 7.28 13.90
CA TYR A 262 -11.96 6.86 13.13
C TYR A 262 -13.17 7.74 13.35
N HIS A 263 -13.62 7.91 14.62
CA HIS A 263 -14.77 8.72 14.93
C HIS A 263 -14.55 10.19 14.59
N SER A 264 -13.35 10.71 14.85
CA SER A 264 -13.00 12.10 14.51
C SER A 264 -13.06 12.36 13.00
N LEU A 265 -12.62 11.40 12.17
CA LEU A 265 -12.70 11.51 10.71
C LEU A 265 -14.15 11.44 10.22
N LEU A 266 -15.00 10.60 10.81
CA LEU A 266 -16.44 10.60 10.51
C LEU A 266 -17.09 11.93 10.86
N ASP A 267 -16.74 12.52 12.02
CA ASP A 267 -17.24 13.84 12.45
C ASP A 267 -16.79 14.97 11.50
N LEU A 268 -15.66 14.79 10.82
CA LEU A 268 -15.19 15.70 9.77
C LEU A 268 -15.86 15.47 8.40
N GLY A 269 -16.77 14.49 8.29
CA GLY A 269 -17.51 14.20 7.06
C GLY A 269 -16.89 13.16 6.15
N TYR A 270 -15.85 12.45 6.60
CA TYR A 270 -15.31 11.32 5.87
C TYR A 270 -16.14 10.06 6.05
N HIS A 271 -16.07 9.17 5.08
CA HIS A 271 -16.77 7.89 5.08
C HIS A 271 -15.74 6.75 5.14
N ALA A 272 -15.95 5.83 6.05
CA ALA A 272 -15.24 4.55 6.16
C ALA A 272 -16.07 3.60 7.04
N ARG A 273 -15.82 2.31 6.92
CA ARG A 273 -16.30 1.33 7.86
C ARG A 273 -15.27 1.15 8.98
N PHE A 274 -15.73 0.81 10.20
CA PHE A 274 -14.80 0.48 11.28
C PHE A 274 -13.89 -0.68 10.89
N GLY A 275 -12.60 -0.56 11.16
CA GLY A 275 -11.57 -1.51 10.73
C GLY A 275 -10.94 -1.19 9.37
N GLN A 276 -11.40 -0.16 8.67
CA GLN A 276 -10.80 0.35 7.45
C GLN A 276 -9.84 1.49 7.80
N ASN A 277 -8.63 1.48 7.24
CA ASN A 277 -7.65 2.54 7.49
C ASN A 277 -7.63 3.64 6.41
N THR A 278 -8.52 3.59 5.45
CA THR A 278 -8.64 4.59 4.38
C THR A 278 -10.01 5.24 4.44
N PHE A 279 -10.06 6.55 4.26
CA PHE A 279 -11.23 7.38 4.42
C PHE A 279 -11.39 8.29 3.20
N SER A 280 -12.62 8.53 2.77
CA SER A 280 -12.93 9.44 1.67
C SER A 280 -14.08 10.37 2.01
N THR A 281 -14.07 11.59 1.48
CA THR A 281 -15.21 12.51 1.52
C THR A 281 -16.38 12.04 0.66
N SER A 282 -16.15 11.08 -0.23
CA SER A 282 -17.20 10.45 -1.04
C SER A 282 -17.58 9.08 -0.46
N SER A 283 -18.89 8.86 -0.22
CA SER A 283 -19.42 7.58 0.28
C SER A 283 -19.25 6.42 -0.70
N ASN A 284 -19.03 6.70 -1.97
CA ASN A 284 -18.82 5.69 -3.02
C ASN A 284 -17.33 5.37 -3.26
N ASP A 285 -16.42 6.03 -2.54
CA ASP A 285 -14.99 5.83 -2.64
C ASP A 285 -14.43 5.25 -1.34
N ILE A 286 -13.64 4.20 -1.44
CA ILE A 286 -13.00 3.55 -0.29
C ILE A 286 -11.68 4.22 0.15
N GLY A 287 -11.32 5.36 -0.44
CA GLY A 287 -10.16 6.15 -0.04
C GLY A 287 -8.80 5.60 -0.50
N VAL A 288 -8.75 4.87 -1.62
CA VAL A 288 -7.51 4.29 -2.17
C VAL A 288 -7.33 4.62 -3.64
N SER A 289 -6.10 4.42 -4.16
CA SER A 289 -5.84 4.47 -5.61
C SER A 289 -6.54 3.34 -6.36
N SER A 290 -6.67 3.45 -7.68
CA SER A 290 -7.20 2.36 -8.53
C SER A 290 -6.35 1.10 -8.41
N TYR A 291 -5.02 1.21 -8.36
CA TYR A 291 -4.11 0.10 -8.11
C TYR A 291 -4.41 -0.65 -6.80
N LEU A 292 -4.54 0.08 -5.69
CA LEU A 292 -4.84 -0.54 -4.39
C LEU A 292 -6.27 -1.10 -4.35
N ARG A 293 -7.23 -0.44 -5.00
CA ARG A 293 -8.60 -0.95 -5.11
C ARG A 293 -8.63 -2.31 -5.79
N GLU A 294 -7.96 -2.45 -6.93
CA GLU A 294 -7.89 -3.73 -7.63
C GLU A 294 -7.26 -4.81 -6.76
N ARG A 295 -6.17 -4.53 -6.08
CA ARG A 295 -5.51 -5.49 -5.18
C ARG A 295 -6.36 -5.90 -3.98
N MET A 296 -6.98 -4.93 -3.30
CA MET A 296 -7.67 -5.15 -2.02
C MET A 296 -9.09 -5.67 -2.19
N MET A 297 -9.81 -5.19 -3.22
CA MET A 297 -11.23 -5.49 -3.39
C MET A 297 -11.47 -6.60 -4.39
N ASN A 298 -10.65 -6.64 -5.45
CA ASN A 298 -10.88 -7.51 -6.60
C ASN A 298 -9.90 -8.67 -6.69
N ALA A 299 -8.94 -8.80 -5.76
CA ALA A 299 -7.81 -9.73 -5.87
C ALA A 299 -7.09 -9.62 -7.23
N GLY A 300 -7.08 -8.40 -7.78
CA GLY A 300 -6.55 -8.10 -9.10
C GLY A 300 -5.05 -8.35 -9.20
N PHE A 301 -4.62 -8.79 -10.37
CA PHE A 301 -3.20 -9.03 -10.64
C PHE A 301 -2.46 -7.73 -10.91
N TYR A 302 -1.18 -7.75 -10.68
CA TYR A 302 -0.34 -6.55 -10.84
C TYR A 302 1.11 -6.88 -11.19
N LYS A 303 1.74 -6.00 -11.94
CA LYS A 303 3.17 -6.04 -12.26
C LYS A 303 3.89 -4.89 -11.57
N GLY A 304 4.89 -5.24 -10.79
CA GLY A 304 5.79 -4.30 -10.14
C GLY A 304 7.07 -4.08 -10.95
N PHE A 305 7.48 -2.82 -11.06
CA PHE A 305 8.72 -2.40 -11.72
C PHE A 305 9.62 -1.67 -10.72
N GLY A 306 10.92 -1.83 -10.89
CA GLY A 306 11.92 -1.26 -9.99
C GLY A 306 12.36 -2.20 -8.87
N ILE A 307 13.36 -1.76 -8.12
CA ILE A 307 13.99 -2.53 -7.04
C ILE A 307 12.96 -2.96 -6.00
N SER A 308 12.99 -4.24 -5.62
CA SER A 308 12.13 -4.87 -4.59
C SER A 308 10.62 -4.83 -4.89
N ALA A 309 10.20 -4.37 -6.05
CA ALA A 309 8.80 -4.37 -6.40
C ALA A 309 8.23 -5.79 -6.46
N GLN A 310 7.00 -5.96 -6.01
CA GLN A 310 6.29 -7.23 -6.04
C GLN A 310 5.38 -7.29 -7.26
N SER A 311 5.27 -8.47 -7.86
CA SER A 311 4.24 -8.78 -8.87
C SER A 311 3.39 -9.96 -8.41
N MET A 312 2.15 -10.04 -8.89
CA MET A 312 1.22 -11.13 -8.62
C MET A 312 0.47 -11.49 -9.89
N SER A 313 0.43 -12.78 -10.20
CA SER A 313 -0.34 -13.36 -11.30
C SER A 313 -1.21 -14.52 -10.79
N ARG A 314 -1.91 -15.21 -11.71
CA ARG A 314 -2.76 -16.36 -11.37
C ARG A 314 -2.02 -17.50 -10.71
N ASN A 315 -0.75 -17.67 -11.03
CA ASN A 315 0.04 -18.83 -10.61
C ASN A 315 1.10 -18.48 -9.56
N GLY A 316 1.19 -17.22 -9.14
CA GLY A 316 2.20 -16.92 -8.16
C GLY A 316 2.47 -15.45 -7.89
N ILE A 317 3.57 -15.25 -7.20
CA ILE A 317 4.10 -13.95 -6.81
C ILE A 317 5.58 -13.90 -7.11
N SER A 318 6.07 -12.73 -7.48
CA SER A 318 7.50 -12.48 -7.62
C SER A 318 7.94 -11.21 -6.90
N TYR A 319 9.24 -11.14 -6.66
CA TYR A 319 9.92 -9.94 -6.17
C TYR A 319 11.10 -9.64 -7.08
N ASN A 320 11.21 -8.40 -7.48
CA ASN A 320 12.38 -7.92 -8.23
C ASN A 320 13.62 -7.90 -7.34
N VAL A 321 14.80 -7.81 -7.99
CA VAL A 321 16.10 -7.71 -7.31
C VAL A 321 16.09 -6.67 -6.19
N GLY A 322 16.86 -6.91 -5.13
CA GLY A 322 17.02 -6.00 -4.01
C GLY A 322 16.06 -6.23 -2.83
N LYS A 323 15.15 -7.20 -2.89
CA LYS A 323 14.30 -7.56 -1.76
C LYS A 323 15.12 -8.08 -0.58
N LEU A 324 16.19 -8.84 -0.84
CA LEU A 324 17.08 -9.42 0.15
C LEU A 324 18.48 -8.76 0.09
N LYS A 325 18.60 -7.55 0.64
CA LYS A 325 19.85 -6.86 1.05
C LYS A 325 21.06 -6.95 0.11
N THR A 326 20.88 -6.79 -1.18
CA THR A 326 21.98 -6.60 -2.11
C THR A 326 22.52 -5.15 -1.98
N SER A 327 23.78 -4.92 -2.32
CA SER A 327 24.33 -3.57 -2.38
C SER A 327 23.53 -2.70 -3.35
N PHE A 328 22.87 -1.65 -2.84
CA PHE A 328 22.10 -0.73 -3.69
C PHE A 328 22.92 -0.11 -4.82
N LYS A 329 24.23 0.07 -4.61
CA LYS A 329 25.13 0.59 -5.65
C LYS A 329 25.17 -0.33 -6.85
N ASP A 330 25.34 -1.63 -6.60
CA ASP A 330 25.42 -2.64 -7.67
C ASP A 330 24.07 -2.77 -8.40
N LEU A 331 22.96 -2.62 -7.66
CA LEU A 331 21.60 -2.63 -8.23
C LEU A 331 21.33 -1.43 -9.13
N LEU A 332 21.79 -0.22 -8.76
CA LEU A 332 21.62 0.98 -9.57
C LEU A 332 22.42 0.93 -10.89
N GLU A 333 23.47 0.12 -10.95
CA GLU A 333 24.27 -0.13 -12.15
C GLU A 333 23.72 -1.28 -13.01
N SER A 334 22.65 -1.97 -12.55
CA SER A 334 22.00 -3.04 -13.31
C SER A 334 21.28 -2.50 -14.54
N LYS A 335 21.23 -3.32 -15.58
CA LYS A 335 20.50 -3.00 -16.83
C LYS A 335 19.02 -3.39 -16.78
N THR A 336 18.61 -4.11 -15.76
CA THR A 336 17.25 -4.58 -15.54
C THR A 336 17.03 -4.84 -14.04
N PHE A 337 15.79 -4.68 -13.59
CA PHE A 337 15.35 -5.03 -12.25
C PHE A 337 14.45 -6.27 -12.27
N THR A 338 14.77 -7.24 -13.12
CA THR A 338 13.97 -8.46 -13.29
C THR A 338 13.76 -9.21 -11.98
N GLU A 339 12.77 -10.09 -12.01
CA GLU A 339 12.35 -10.90 -10.88
C GLU A 339 13.50 -11.79 -10.39
N GLU A 340 13.90 -11.62 -9.13
CA GLU A 340 14.92 -12.43 -8.47
C GLU A 340 14.30 -13.66 -7.80
N TYR A 341 13.10 -13.48 -7.28
CA TYR A 341 12.36 -14.50 -6.54
C TYR A 341 10.99 -14.68 -7.13
N VAL A 342 10.72 -15.83 -7.71
CA VAL A 342 9.42 -16.24 -8.25
C VAL A 342 8.92 -17.44 -7.48
N TYR A 343 7.68 -17.39 -7.03
CA TYR A 343 7.03 -18.44 -6.27
C TYR A 343 5.74 -18.84 -6.99
N HIS A 344 5.67 -20.07 -7.48
CA HIS A 344 4.43 -20.64 -8.00
C HIS A 344 3.58 -21.12 -6.80
N LEU A 345 2.61 -20.30 -6.43
CA LEU A 345 1.83 -20.53 -5.23
C LEU A 345 0.60 -21.39 -5.52
N PRO A 346 0.31 -22.40 -4.68
CA PRO A 346 -0.97 -23.09 -4.76
C PRO A 346 -2.13 -22.15 -4.42
N PRO A 347 -3.36 -22.45 -4.86
CA PRO A 347 -4.55 -21.61 -4.65
C PRO A 347 -4.75 -21.14 -3.20
N LYS A 348 -4.50 -22.01 -2.22
CA LYS A 348 -4.61 -21.68 -0.79
C LYS A 348 -3.67 -20.55 -0.34
N GLU A 349 -2.46 -20.50 -0.90
CA GLU A 349 -1.48 -19.47 -0.58
C GLU A 349 -1.85 -18.12 -1.21
N LEU A 350 -2.36 -18.14 -2.45
CA LEU A 350 -2.89 -16.94 -3.11
C LEU A 350 -4.10 -16.38 -2.36
N ALA A 351 -5.00 -17.26 -1.92
CA ALA A 351 -6.15 -16.88 -1.10
C ALA A 351 -5.72 -16.27 0.24
N ALA A 352 -4.75 -16.87 0.94
CA ALA A 352 -4.19 -16.34 2.18
C ALA A 352 -3.53 -14.96 1.96
N LYS A 353 -2.81 -14.78 0.85
CA LYS A 353 -2.23 -13.49 0.47
C LYS A 353 -3.28 -12.43 0.22
N TYR A 354 -4.36 -12.77 -0.48
CA TYR A 354 -5.49 -11.85 -0.70
C TYR A 354 -6.14 -11.42 0.63
N ILE A 355 -6.38 -12.37 1.55
CA ILE A 355 -6.93 -12.07 2.89
C ILE A 355 -6.00 -11.11 3.65
N ALA A 356 -4.68 -11.35 3.62
CA ALA A 356 -3.72 -10.50 4.29
C ALA A 356 -3.72 -9.06 3.72
N ILE A 357 -3.88 -8.89 2.40
CA ILE A 357 -4.04 -7.57 1.78
C ILE A 357 -5.38 -6.94 2.18
N GLY A 358 -6.46 -7.73 2.17
CA GLY A 358 -7.80 -7.29 2.59
C GLY A 358 -7.88 -6.84 4.05
N ALA A 359 -6.96 -7.31 4.90
CA ALA A 359 -6.87 -6.91 6.30
C ALA A 359 -6.72 -5.39 6.49
N TYR A 360 -6.05 -4.70 5.56
CA TYR A 360 -5.96 -3.23 5.56
C TYR A 360 -7.31 -2.52 5.40
N ASN A 361 -8.25 -3.19 4.76
CA ASN A 361 -9.61 -2.69 4.57
C ASN A 361 -10.59 -3.30 5.58
N GLY A 362 -10.09 -4.07 6.54
CA GLY A 362 -10.89 -4.78 7.54
C GLY A 362 -11.89 -5.77 6.95
N ALA A 363 -11.75 -6.17 5.67
CA ALA A 363 -12.69 -7.07 5.00
C ALA A 363 -12.09 -7.76 3.78
N PHE A 364 -12.72 -8.89 3.39
CA PHE A 364 -12.42 -9.61 2.15
C PHE A 364 -13.70 -10.19 1.52
N SER A 365 -13.64 -10.56 0.24
CA SER A 365 -14.76 -11.12 -0.52
C SER A 365 -14.68 -12.65 -0.56
N LEU A 366 -15.75 -13.33 -0.15
CA LEU A 366 -15.89 -14.80 -0.27
C LEU A 366 -15.95 -15.23 -1.74
N LYS A 367 -16.57 -14.41 -2.61
CA LYS A 367 -16.60 -14.68 -4.04
C LYS A 367 -15.19 -14.70 -4.63
N ARG A 368 -14.38 -13.66 -4.33
CA ARG A 368 -13.00 -13.61 -4.82
C ARG A 368 -12.12 -14.72 -4.24
N LEU A 369 -12.33 -15.09 -2.99
CA LEU A 369 -11.66 -16.25 -2.40
C LEU A 369 -12.05 -17.54 -3.11
N SER A 370 -13.33 -17.72 -3.44
CA SER A 370 -13.79 -18.90 -4.18
C SER A 370 -13.14 -18.99 -5.56
N GLU A 371 -13.02 -17.86 -6.26
CA GLU A 371 -12.33 -17.79 -7.55
C GLU A 371 -10.83 -18.17 -7.42
N LEU A 372 -10.14 -17.67 -6.39
CA LEU A 372 -8.73 -18.01 -6.13
C LEU A 372 -8.54 -19.48 -5.71
N LEU A 373 -9.45 -20.01 -4.88
CA LEU A 373 -9.37 -21.39 -4.36
C LEU A 373 -9.81 -22.43 -5.40
N GLY A 374 -10.64 -22.04 -6.37
CA GLY A 374 -11.32 -22.98 -7.29
C GLY A 374 -12.41 -23.80 -6.62
N CYS A 375 -12.89 -23.39 -5.44
CA CYS A 375 -13.98 -24.05 -4.71
C CYS A 375 -14.73 -23.03 -3.84
N ASP A 376 -15.90 -23.43 -3.27
CA ASP A 376 -16.68 -22.55 -2.41
C ASP A 376 -15.92 -22.17 -1.11
N ALA A 377 -15.51 -20.90 -1.00
CA ALA A 377 -14.74 -20.38 0.12
C ALA A 377 -15.50 -20.45 1.46
N LYS A 378 -16.82 -20.33 1.45
CA LYS A 378 -17.64 -20.42 2.67
C LYS A 378 -17.59 -21.81 3.27
N THR A 379 -17.64 -22.83 2.42
CA THR A 379 -17.48 -24.24 2.85
C THR A 379 -16.05 -24.51 3.24
N TYR A 380 -15.07 -24.06 2.47
CA TYR A 380 -13.63 -24.28 2.73
C TYR A 380 -13.19 -23.68 4.07
N TYR A 381 -13.64 -22.48 4.40
CA TYR A 381 -13.32 -21.77 5.65
C TYR A 381 -14.43 -21.84 6.71
N SER A 382 -15.35 -22.82 6.65
CA SER A 382 -16.49 -22.90 7.57
C SER A 382 -16.08 -22.85 9.03
N GLY A 383 -15.05 -23.60 9.43
CA GLY A 383 -14.58 -23.63 10.83
C GLY A 383 -14.04 -22.28 11.32
N GLN A 384 -13.27 -21.56 10.49
CA GLN A 384 -12.78 -20.22 10.82
C GLN A 384 -13.91 -19.21 10.91
N LEU A 385 -14.84 -19.25 9.94
CA LEU A 385 -16.01 -18.38 9.91
C LEU A 385 -16.90 -18.60 11.13
N ASP A 386 -17.23 -19.86 11.47
CA ASP A 386 -18.04 -20.20 12.65
C ASP A 386 -17.38 -19.76 13.95
N PHE A 387 -16.05 -19.94 14.06
CA PHE A 387 -15.28 -19.45 15.20
C PHE A 387 -15.41 -17.93 15.36
N CYS A 388 -15.19 -17.18 14.30
CA CYS A 388 -15.22 -15.70 14.35
C CYS A 388 -16.65 -15.16 14.55
N LEU A 389 -17.65 -15.74 13.87
CA LEU A 389 -19.06 -15.34 13.97
C LEU A 389 -19.62 -15.60 15.37
N SER A 390 -19.37 -16.78 15.95
CA SER A 390 -19.86 -17.14 17.29
C SER A 390 -19.35 -16.21 18.41
N ARG A 391 -18.26 -15.51 18.17
CA ARG A 391 -17.67 -14.52 19.09
C ARG A 391 -18.01 -13.07 18.74
N GLY A 392 -18.76 -12.85 17.67
CA GLY A 392 -19.07 -11.50 17.19
C GLY A 392 -17.86 -10.72 16.70
N TYR A 393 -16.78 -11.39 16.29
CA TYR A 393 -15.56 -10.74 15.79
C TYR A 393 -15.63 -10.32 14.31
N ILE A 394 -16.47 -11.01 13.55
CA ILE A 394 -16.78 -10.69 12.16
C ILE A 394 -18.28 -10.65 11.94
N GLU A 395 -18.68 -9.99 10.87
CA GLU A 395 -20.01 -10.03 10.28
C GLU A 395 -19.91 -10.39 8.80
N ILE A 396 -20.97 -10.98 8.24
CA ILE A 396 -21.05 -11.30 6.82
C ILE A 396 -22.25 -10.55 6.22
N PHE A 397 -22.00 -9.74 5.20
CA PHE A 397 -23.04 -9.05 4.44
C PHE A 397 -22.78 -9.24 2.94
N GLY A 398 -23.76 -9.86 2.28
CA GLY A 398 -23.59 -10.32 0.89
C GLY A 398 -22.47 -11.34 0.79
N ASP A 399 -21.46 -11.04 -0.02
CA ASP A 399 -20.26 -11.86 -0.21
C ASP A 399 -19.05 -11.37 0.64
N ARG A 400 -19.24 -10.36 1.48
CA ARG A 400 -18.13 -9.77 2.26
C ARG A 400 -18.12 -10.24 3.69
N VAL A 401 -16.96 -10.67 4.13
CA VAL A 401 -16.60 -10.89 5.52
C VAL A 401 -15.90 -9.64 6.03
N ALA A 402 -16.40 -9.05 7.10
CA ALA A 402 -15.88 -7.84 7.67
C ALA A 402 -15.63 -7.96 9.17
N VAL A 403 -14.57 -7.35 9.64
CA VAL A 403 -14.26 -7.27 11.07
C VAL A 403 -15.23 -6.32 11.76
N THR A 404 -15.71 -6.72 12.94
CA THR A 404 -16.50 -5.85 13.83
C THR A 404 -15.57 -4.98 14.70
N PRO A 405 -16.06 -3.96 15.39
CA PRO A 405 -15.26 -3.21 16.37
C PRO A 405 -14.59 -4.11 17.42
N SER A 406 -15.32 -5.11 17.96
CA SER A 406 -14.75 -6.06 18.92
C SER A 406 -13.68 -6.98 18.30
N GLY A 407 -13.83 -7.33 17.03
CA GLY A 407 -12.86 -8.14 16.30
C GLY A 407 -11.63 -7.34 15.87
N PHE A 408 -11.78 -6.05 15.56
CA PHE A 408 -10.69 -5.21 15.07
C PHE A 408 -9.52 -5.13 16.05
N LYS A 409 -9.76 -5.16 17.33
CA LYS A 409 -8.70 -5.23 18.35
C LYS A 409 -7.71 -6.39 18.13
N TYR A 410 -8.15 -7.43 17.44
CA TYR A 410 -7.40 -8.66 17.19
C TYR A 410 -7.32 -8.99 15.69
N TYR A 411 -7.50 -7.99 14.80
CA TYR A 411 -7.68 -8.23 13.37
C TYR A 411 -6.58 -9.11 12.75
N GLY A 412 -5.32 -8.93 13.15
CA GLY A 412 -4.22 -9.75 12.67
C GLY A 412 -4.36 -11.23 13.05
N ALA A 413 -4.64 -11.51 14.33
CA ALA A 413 -4.87 -12.87 14.79
C ALA A 413 -6.10 -13.50 14.11
N LEU A 414 -7.18 -12.72 13.92
CA LEU A 414 -8.40 -13.20 13.26
C LEU A 414 -8.16 -13.57 11.80
N PHE A 415 -7.57 -12.65 11.03
CA PHE A 415 -7.29 -12.91 9.61
C PHE A 415 -6.26 -14.04 9.43
N SER A 416 -5.30 -14.14 10.35
CA SER A 416 -4.32 -15.24 10.29
C SER A 416 -4.89 -16.64 10.48
N LEU A 417 -6.11 -16.78 11.02
CA LEU A 417 -6.80 -18.08 11.09
C LEU A 417 -7.11 -18.64 9.68
N PHE A 418 -7.19 -17.78 8.71
CA PHE A 418 -7.46 -18.14 7.31
C PHE A 418 -6.18 -18.38 6.49
N TYR A 419 -4.99 -18.12 7.08
CA TYR A 419 -3.74 -18.40 6.39
C TYR A 419 -3.48 -19.92 6.38
N SER A 420 -2.78 -20.37 5.34
CA SER A 420 -2.26 -21.73 5.35
C SER A 420 -1.07 -21.77 6.33
N THR A 421 -1.20 -22.54 7.35
CA THR A 421 -0.16 -22.78 8.36
C THR A 421 0.65 -24.00 7.99
#